data_f699d4679d82d22aa92cc72b7fe7640a
#
_entry.id   f699d4679d82d22aa92cc72b7fe7640a
#
_cell.length_a   1.000
_cell.length_b   1.000
_cell.length_c   1.000
_cell.angle_alpha   90.00
_cell.angle_beta   90.00
_cell.angle_gamma   90.00
#
_symmetry.space_group_name_H-M   'P 1'
#
loop_
_entity.id
_entity.type
_entity.pdbx_description
1 polymer ?
#
loop_
_entity_poly.entity_id
_entity_poly.type
_entity_poly.pdbx_seq_one_letter_code
_entity_poly.pdbx_strand_id
1 'polypeptide(L)'
;MRVLITGFEPNDEGLNASERVVISLRDNPTESLSQYIHAIDFKIMPGDTYRLGQIVDKTLKAIAPDICIGIGQARGYNRIALERMAKNLRYFTTSDRAGNAPKGELIASNTPVAYWHSLIEQDSLVALLENHDIPARISNDCGTHLCNQVFYHFLHWRETYKADMKVGFVHIPILPEQVIKYWPESPFMPMEMTRQALSLIISRQIQIVEPKYV
;
A
#
# COMPACT_ATOMS: atom_id res chain seq x y z
N MET A 1 7.16 -3.62 18.83
CA MET A 1 6.45 -3.71 17.51
C MET A 1 7.16 -2.87 16.47
N ARG A 2 7.21 -3.33 15.21
CA ARG A 2 7.75 -2.58 14.05
C ARG A 2 6.70 -2.53 12.92
N VAL A 3 6.57 -1.40 12.28
CA VAL A 3 5.61 -1.17 11.19
C VAL A 3 6.38 -0.78 9.93
N LEU A 4 6.04 -1.37 8.79
CA LEU A 4 6.57 -0.98 7.49
C LEU A 4 5.45 -0.38 6.65
N ILE A 5 5.66 0.84 6.18
CA ILE A 5 4.78 1.53 5.23
C ILE A 5 5.53 1.76 3.93
N THR A 6 4.94 1.38 2.80
CA THR A 6 5.60 1.55 1.50
C THR A 6 4.75 2.34 0.53
N GLY A 7 5.42 3.17 -0.29
CA GLY A 7 4.88 3.80 -1.49
C GLY A 7 5.72 3.37 -2.71
N PHE A 8 5.46 3.96 -3.86
CA PHE A 8 6.21 3.69 -5.10
C PHE A 8 6.90 4.93 -5.61
N GLU A 9 8.04 4.74 -6.25
CA GLU A 9 8.74 5.79 -7.01
C GLU A 9 7.80 6.51 -7.98
N PRO A 10 8.12 7.77 -8.32
CA PRO A 10 7.40 8.49 -9.38
C PRO A 10 7.36 7.66 -10.66
N ASN A 11 6.25 7.77 -11.38
CA ASN A 11 6.13 7.26 -12.75
C ASN A 11 6.90 8.17 -13.74
N ASP A 12 6.79 7.90 -15.04
CA ASP A 12 7.46 8.68 -16.09
C ASP A 12 7.02 10.16 -16.12
N GLU A 13 5.83 10.47 -15.59
CA GLU A 13 5.33 11.85 -15.44
C GLU A 13 5.99 12.58 -14.24
N GLY A 14 6.81 11.90 -13.45
CA GLY A 14 7.57 12.49 -12.34
C GLY A 14 6.78 12.70 -11.05
N LEU A 15 5.57 12.16 -10.94
CA LEU A 15 4.73 12.20 -9.73
C LEU A 15 4.10 10.84 -9.43
N ASN A 16 4.06 10.47 -8.15
CA ASN A 16 3.29 9.35 -7.64
C ASN A 16 2.62 9.74 -6.31
N ALA A 17 1.30 9.66 -6.24
CA ALA A 17 0.56 10.01 -5.04
C ALA A 17 1.04 9.22 -3.81
N SER A 18 1.33 7.92 -3.96
CA SER A 18 1.77 7.09 -2.84
C SER A 18 3.15 7.49 -2.31
N GLU A 19 4.10 7.86 -3.17
CA GLU A 19 5.38 8.43 -2.73
C GLU A 19 5.17 9.70 -1.91
N ARG A 20 4.42 10.65 -2.49
CA ARG A 20 4.19 11.96 -1.88
C ARG A 20 3.53 11.86 -0.51
N VAL A 21 2.53 11.00 -0.38
CA VAL A 21 1.82 10.79 0.88
C VAL A 21 2.70 10.09 1.90
N VAL A 22 3.45 9.05 1.52
CA VAL A 22 4.36 8.31 2.41
C VAL A 22 5.47 9.22 2.94
N ILE A 23 6.09 10.03 2.08
CA ILE A 23 7.10 11.02 2.48
C ILE A 23 6.46 12.07 3.42
N SER A 24 5.28 12.57 3.09
CA SER A 24 4.58 13.56 3.91
C SER A 24 4.21 13.02 5.30
N LEU A 25 3.81 11.75 5.43
CA LEU A 25 3.55 11.12 6.72
C LEU A 25 4.81 10.92 7.56
N ARG A 26 5.93 10.59 6.91
CA ARG A 26 7.24 10.45 7.56
C ARG A 26 7.74 11.79 8.13
N ASP A 27 7.71 12.84 7.29
CA ASP A 27 8.35 14.13 7.60
C ASP A 27 7.47 15.02 8.46
N ASN A 28 6.14 14.86 8.38
CA ASN A 28 5.16 15.61 9.13
C ASN A 28 3.98 14.71 9.52
N PRO A 29 4.15 13.81 10.52
CA PRO A 29 3.10 12.87 10.91
C PRO A 29 1.86 13.61 11.45
N THR A 30 0.68 13.03 11.20
CA THR A 30 -0.57 13.53 11.82
C THR A 30 -0.54 13.28 13.34
N GLU A 31 -1.40 13.96 14.08
CA GLU A 31 -1.49 13.80 15.53
C GLU A 31 -1.71 12.33 15.94
N SER A 32 -2.62 11.64 15.28
CA SER A 32 -2.93 10.22 15.55
C SER A 32 -1.75 9.27 15.27
N LEU A 33 -0.81 9.66 14.40
CA LEU A 33 0.34 8.83 14.02
C LEU A 33 1.62 9.23 14.77
N SER A 34 1.73 10.47 15.23
CA SER A 34 2.95 11.04 15.83
C SER A 34 3.50 10.21 16.97
N GLN A 35 2.64 9.68 17.84
CA GLN A 35 3.05 8.84 18.98
C GLN A 35 3.68 7.51 18.56
N TYR A 36 3.46 7.03 17.34
CA TYR A 36 3.97 5.76 16.82
C TYR A 36 5.12 5.92 15.83
N ILE A 37 5.48 7.15 15.46
CA ILE A 37 6.40 7.43 14.35
C ILE A 37 7.76 6.72 14.49
N HIS A 38 8.25 6.58 15.72
CA HIS A 38 9.51 5.91 16.03
C HIS A 38 9.50 4.39 15.75
N ALA A 39 8.31 3.78 15.64
CA ALA A 39 8.12 2.36 15.34
C ALA A 39 7.84 2.10 13.86
N ILE A 40 7.78 3.15 13.02
CA ILE A 40 7.39 3.07 11.62
C ILE A 40 8.59 3.29 10.70
N ASP A 41 8.90 2.29 9.89
CA ASP A 41 9.83 2.40 8.77
C ASP A 41 9.06 2.76 7.50
N PHE A 42 9.49 3.82 6.81
CA PHE A 42 8.92 4.26 5.53
C PHE A 42 9.87 3.92 4.39
N LYS A 43 9.37 3.28 3.33
CA LYS A 43 10.16 2.88 2.17
C LYS A 43 9.44 3.20 0.86
N ILE A 44 10.22 3.58 -0.15
CA ILE A 44 9.72 3.77 -1.51
C ILE A 44 10.22 2.60 -2.36
N MET A 45 9.27 1.88 -2.98
CA MET A 45 9.52 0.71 -3.81
C MET A 45 9.82 1.13 -5.25
N PRO A 46 10.72 0.42 -5.95
CA PRO A 46 11.08 0.77 -7.32
C PRO A 46 9.97 0.45 -8.31
N GLY A 47 9.95 1.21 -9.40
CA GLY A 47 9.09 0.98 -10.56
C GLY A 47 9.64 -0.06 -11.55
N ASP A 48 10.23 -1.15 -11.08
CA ASP A 48 10.86 -2.19 -11.90
C ASP A 48 10.41 -3.58 -11.41
N THR A 49 9.57 -4.24 -12.21
CA THR A 49 8.93 -5.52 -11.86
C THR A 49 9.93 -6.63 -11.57
N TYR A 50 11.08 -6.67 -12.26
CA TYR A 50 12.05 -7.77 -12.09
C TYR A 50 13.01 -7.56 -10.91
N ARG A 51 13.19 -6.31 -10.46
CA ARG A 51 13.99 -5.99 -9.26
C ARG A 51 13.15 -5.99 -7.98
N LEU A 52 11.86 -5.74 -8.11
CA LEU A 52 10.95 -5.48 -7.00
C LEU A 52 10.96 -6.60 -5.95
N GLY A 53 10.87 -7.87 -6.37
CA GLY A 53 10.83 -9.00 -5.46
C GLY A 53 12.05 -9.10 -4.54
N GLN A 54 13.25 -8.93 -5.10
CA GLN A 54 14.50 -8.95 -4.31
C GLN A 54 14.57 -7.78 -3.32
N ILE A 55 14.11 -6.59 -3.71
CA ILE A 55 14.10 -5.41 -2.86
C ILE A 55 13.10 -5.58 -1.71
N VAL A 56 11.91 -6.11 -1.99
CA VAL A 56 10.91 -6.43 -0.97
C VAL A 56 11.47 -7.44 0.02
N ASP A 57 12.04 -8.55 -0.44
CA ASP A 57 12.61 -9.59 0.41
C ASP A 57 13.74 -9.05 1.31
N LYS A 58 14.67 -8.29 0.74
CA LYS A 58 15.73 -7.63 1.50
C LYS A 58 15.19 -6.66 2.55
N THR A 59 14.17 -5.89 2.20
CA THR A 59 13.53 -4.92 3.11
C THR A 59 12.85 -5.63 4.28
N LEU A 60 12.05 -6.67 4.00
CA LEU A 60 11.35 -7.43 5.01
C LEU A 60 12.30 -8.18 5.94
N LYS A 61 13.39 -8.77 5.42
CA LYS A 61 14.42 -9.39 6.24
C LYS A 61 15.13 -8.41 7.16
N ALA A 62 15.43 -7.20 6.69
CA ALA A 62 16.12 -6.19 7.48
C ALA A 62 15.23 -5.59 8.57
N ILE A 63 13.95 -5.39 8.29
CA ILE A 63 13.00 -4.74 9.19
C ILE A 63 12.30 -5.75 10.08
N ALA A 64 11.94 -6.94 9.57
CA ALA A 64 11.11 -7.96 10.23
C ALA A 64 9.83 -7.36 10.86
N PRO A 65 8.99 -6.65 10.07
CA PRO A 65 7.87 -5.89 10.61
C PRO A 65 6.79 -6.79 11.22
N ASP A 66 6.03 -6.26 12.17
CA ASP A 66 4.82 -6.88 12.73
C ASP A 66 3.58 -6.49 11.91
N ILE A 67 3.63 -5.28 11.32
CA ILE A 67 2.60 -4.76 10.42
C ILE A 67 3.28 -4.24 9.16
N CYS A 68 2.77 -4.62 7.99
CA CYS A 68 3.25 -4.17 6.70
C CYS A 68 2.08 -3.68 5.84
N ILE A 69 2.08 -2.40 5.45
CA ILE A 69 1.03 -1.81 4.61
C ILE A 69 1.66 -1.19 3.37
N GLY A 70 1.33 -1.74 2.21
CA GLY A 70 1.63 -1.14 0.91
C GLY A 70 0.62 -0.07 0.54
N ILE A 71 1.09 1.03 -0.04
CA ILE A 71 0.25 2.11 -0.55
C ILE A 71 0.53 2.28 -2.03
N GLY A 72 -0.51 2.23 -2.86
CA GLY A 72 -0.43 2.40 -4.30
C GLY A 72 -1.38 3.48 -4.80
N GLN A 73 -0.97 4.19 -5.84
CA GLN A 73 -1.81 5.11 -6.56
C GLN A 73 -2.75 4.37 -7.52
N ALA A 74 -4.04 4.67 -7.50
CA ALA A 74 -5.02 4.15 -8.44
C ALA A 74 -5.73 5.29 -9.19
N ARG A 75 -5.31 5.57 -10.43
CA ARG A 75 -6.01 6.52 -11.29
C ARG A 75 -7.44 6.04 -11.58
N GLY A 76 -8.40 6.94 -11.47
CA GLY A 76 -9.81 6.63 -11.66
C GLY A 76 -10.55 6.25 -10.38
N TYR A 77 -9.85 6.09 -9.25
CA TYR A 77 -10.51 5.89 -7.96
C TYR A 77 -10.91 7.25 -7.36
N ASN A 78 -12.09 7.27 -6.74
CA ASN A 78 -12.66 8.43 -6.03
C ASN A 78 -12.74 8.20 -4.51
N ARG A 79 -12.15 7.12 -4.02
CA ARG A 79 -12.18 6.72 -2.60
C ARG A 79 -10.97 5.87 -2.24
N ILE A 80 -10.67 5.77 -0.97
CA ILE A 80 -9.67 4.84 -0.44
C ILE A 80 -10.17 3.41 -0.66
N ALA A 81 -9.30 2.52 -1.17
CA ALA A 81 -9.64 1.12 -1.36
C ALA A 81 -8.72 0.21 -0.54
N LEU A 82 -9.32 -0.57 0.37
CA LEU A 82 -8.64 -1.59 1.14
C LEU A 82 -8.67 -2.89 0.35
N GLU A 83 -7.51 -3.32 -0.14
CA GLU A 83 -7.40 -4.49 -1.01
C GLU A 83 -7.45 -5.79 -0.19
N ARG A 84 -8.30 -6.74 -0.59
CA ARG A 84 -8.47 -8.01 0.11
C ARG A 84 -7.49 -9.08 -0.32
N MET A 85 -7.06 -9.06 -1.58
CA MET A 85 -6.25 -10.15 -2.11
C MET A 85 -5.21 -9.68 -3.11
N ALA A 86 -4.12 -10.44 -3.20
CA ALA A 86 -3.11 -10.34 -4.25
C ALA A 86 -3.08 -11.62 -5.07
N LYS A 87 -2.93 -11.47 -6.38
CA LYS A 87 -2.86 -12.58 -7.36
C LYS A 87 -1.42 -12.87 -7.76
N ASN A 88 -1.09 -14.14 -7.97
CA ASN A 88 0.21 -14.57 -8.51
C ASN A 88 0.28 -14.35 -10.02
N LEU A 89 0.14 -13.10 -10.44
CA LEU A 89 0.05 -12.72 -11.85
C LEU A 89 0.68 -11.35 -12.11
N ARG A 90 1.56 -11.29 -13.10
CA ARG A 90 2.02 -10.06 -13.76
C ARG A 90 1.39 -10.00 -15.15
N TYR A 91 0.47 -9.06 -15.33
CA TYR A 91 -0.14 -8.79 -16.63
C TYR A 91 -0.27 -7.26 -16.78
N PHE A 92 0.73 -6.65 -17.37
CA PHE A 92 0.83 -5.19 -17.44
C PHE A 92 0.18 -4.65 -18.72
N THR A 93 -0.78 -3.75 -18.59
CA THR A 93 -1.40 -3.05 -19.73
C THR A 93 -0.51 -1.94 -20.26
N THR A 94 0.28 -1.33 -19.38
CA THR A 94 1.31 -0.33 -19.69
C THR A 94 2.66 -0.82 -19.16
N SER A 95 3.78 -0.39 -19.74
CA SER A 95 5.09 -0.70 -19.21
C SER A 95 5.30 -0.11 -17.80
N ASP A 96 6.15 -0.78 -17.01
CA ASP A 96 6.69 -0.18 -15.80
C ASP A 96 7.78 0.87 -16.15
N ARG A 97 8.34 1.51 -15.13
CA ARG A 97 9.35 2.56 -15.33
C ARG A 97 10.66 2.05 -15.98
N ALA A 98 10.96 0.78 -15.85
CA ALA A 98 12.10 0.13 -16.51
C ALA A 98 11.80 -0.33 -17.94
N GLY A 99 10.58 -0.08 -18.45
CA GLY A 99 10.13 -0.48 -19.79
C GLY A 99 9.59 -1.90 -19.87
N ASN A 100 9.44 -2.61 -18.75
CA ASN A 100 8.93 -3.99 -18.74
C ASN A 100 7.41 -4.03 -18.81
N ALA A 101 6.86 -4.95 -19.60
CA ALA A 101 5.41 -5.15 -19.76
C ALA A 101 5.06 -6.64 -19.82
N PRO A 102 5.26 -7.41 -18.75
CA PRO A 102 4.96 -8.85 -18.73
C PRO A 102 3.49 -9.13 -19.06
N LYS A 103 3.23 -10.24 -19.76
CA LYS A 103 1.92 -10.65 -20.28
C LYS A 103 1.56 -12.06 -19.84
N GLY A 104 1.21 -12.22 -18.56
CA GLY A 104 0.76 -13.52 -18.02
C GLY A 104 1.84 -14.30 -17.28
N GLU A 105 2.87 -13.63 -16.75
CA GLU A 105 3.90 -14.27 -15.94
C GLU A 105 3.46 -14.47 -14.49
N LEU A 106 3.93 -15.54 -13.85
CA LEU A 106 3.79 -15.68 -12.41
C LEU A 106 4.75 -14.72 -11.67
N ILE A 107 4.31 -14.20 -10.53
CA ILE A 107 5.16 -13.42 -9.62
C ILE A 107 6.18 -14.35 -8.96
N ALA A 108 5.74 -15.52 -8.50
CA ALA A 108 6.58 -16.53 -7.88
C ALA A 108 6.14 -17.95 -8.31
N SER A 109 7.10 -18.78 -8.69
CA SER A 109 6.84 -20.18 -9.08
C SER A 109 6.56 -21.06 -7.86
N ASN A 110 5.74 -22.09 -8.03
CA ASN A 110 5.41 -23.08 -6.99
C ASN A 110 4.78 -22.45 -5.72
N THR A 111 4.04 -21.38 -5.88
CA THR A 111 3.33 -20.69 -4.80
C THR A 111 1.83 -20.55 -5.13
N PRO A 112 0.95 -20.30 -4.15
CA PRO A 112 -0.48 -20.16 -4.38
C PRO A 112 -0.84 -19.15 -5.47
N VAL A 113 -1.97 -19.38 -6.12
CA VAL A 113 -2.50 -18.47 -7.16
C VAL A 113 -2.93 -17.12 -6.62
N ALA A 114 -3.24 -17.04 -5.32
CA ALA A 114 -3.59 -15.81 -4.62
C ALA A 114 -3.37 -15.95 -3.11
N TYR A 115 -3.20 -14.82 -2.44
CA TYR A 115 -3.18 -14.69 -0.99
C TYR A 115 -4.20 -13.64 -0.53
N TRP A 116 -4.79 -13.85 0.65
CA TRP A 116 -5.64 -12.89 1.33
C TRP A 116 -4.82 -11.97 2.24
N HIS A 117 -5.31 -10.73 2.41
CA HIS A 117 -4.79 -9.80 3.40
C HIS A 117 -4.87 -10.39 4.81
N SER A 118 -4.12 -9.83 5.74
CA SER A 118 -4.18 -10.18 7.15
C SER A 118 -4.35 -8.98 8.09
N LEU A 119 -4.80 -7.83 7.56
CA LEU A 119 -5.25 -6.71 8.39
C LEU A 119 -6.47 -7.12 9.20
N ILE A 120 -6.52 -6.63 10.43
CA ILE A 120 -7.60 -6.96 11.36
C ILE A 120 -8.78 -6.01 11.11
N GLU A 121 -10.00 -6.53 11.15
CA GLU A 121 -11.25 -5.77 11.07
C GLU A 121 -11.34 -4.82 9.85
N GLN A 122 -11.04 -5.32 8.65
CA GLN A 122 -11.02 -4.47 7.44
C GLN A 122 -12.36 -3.76 7.16
N ASP A 123 -13.50 -4.39 7.46
CA ASP A 123 -14.82 -3.77 7.31
C ASP A 123 -15.00 -2.62 8.34
N SER A 124 -14.50 -2.79 9.57
CA SER A 124 -14.49 -1.72 10.58
C SER A 124 -13.59 -0.55 10.20
N LEU A 125 -12.52 -0.78 9.42
CA LEU A 125 -11.69 0.31 8.88
C LEU A 125 -12.46 1.16 7.87
N VAL A 126 -13.32 0.57 7.04
CA VAL A 126 -14.19 1.34 6.13
C VAL A 126 -15.13 2.22 6.94
N ALA A 127 -15.82 1.65 7.93
CA ALA A 127 -16.72 2.41 8.81
C ALA A 127 -15.97 3.53 9.57
N LEU A 128 -14.74 3.25 10.03
CA LEU A 128 -13.91 4.26 10.68
C LEU A 128 -13.63 5.44 9.75
N LEU A 129 -13.27 5.19 8.49
CA LEU A 129 -13.00 6.24 7.51
C LEU A 129 -14.26 7.04 7.18
N GLU A 130 -15.38 6.36 6.95
CA GLU A 130 -16.67 7.01 6.65
C GLU A 130 -17.15 7.90 7.80
N ASN A 131 -16.94 7.49 9.07
CA ASN A 131 -17.23 8.32 10.25
C ASN A 131 -16.33 9.58 10.36
N HIS A 132 -15.28 9.67 9.55
CA HIS A 132 -14.41 10.84 9.41
C HIS A 132 -14.63 11.56 8.07
N ASP A 133 -15.76 11.34 7.40
CA ASP A 133 -16.11 11.92 6.11
C ASP A 133 -15.11 11.56 4.98
N ILE A 134 -14.42 10.42 5.11
CA ILE A 134 -13.46 9.95 4.12
C ILE A 134 -14.08 8.79 3.34
N PRO A 135 -14.36 8.94 2.04
CA PRO A 135 -14.95 7.88 1.24
C PRO A 135 -13.98 6.68 1.12
N ALA A 136 -14.47 5.50 1.50
CA ALA A 136 -13.70 4.27 1.49
C ALA A 136 -14.49 3.09 0.92
N ARG A 137 -13.81 2.00 0.61
CA ARG A 137 -14.43 0.72 0.20
C ARG A 137 -13.48 -0.44 0.44
N ILE A 138 -14.04 -1.64 0.45
CA ILE A 138 -13.28 -2.87 0.22
C ILE A 138 -13.11 -3.09 -1.29
N SER A 139 -11.94 -3.58 -1.69
CA SER A 139 -11.64 -3.99 -3.06
C SER A 139 -11.16 -5.45 -3.08
N ASN A 140 -11.65 -6.21 -4.05
CA ASN A 140 -11.23 -7.59 -4.28
C ASN A 140 -10.26 -7.73 -5.47
N ASP A 141 -9.76 -6.62 -6.00
CA ASP A 141 -8.87 -6.63 -7.16
C ASP A 141 -7.81 -5.52 -7.08
N CYS A 142 -6.63 -5.89 -6.59
CA CYS A 142 -5.44 -5.03 -6.57
C CYS A 142 -4.79 -4.83 -7.96
N GLY A 143 -5.45 -5.28 -9.02
CA GLY A 143 -4.91 -5.27 -10.38
C GLY A 143 -3.91 -6.39 -10.63
N THR A 144 -2.99 -6.15 -11.56
CA THR A 144 -1.95 -7.12 -11.98
C THR A 144 -0.60 -6.45 -12.26
N HIS A 145 -0.46 -5.19 -11.84
CA HIS A 145 0.74 -4.38 -12.00
C HIS A 145 1.61 -4.43 -10.72
N LEU A 146 2.54 -3.49 -10.54
CA LEU A 146 3.49 -3.42 -9.42
C LEU A 146 2.80 -3.43 -8.04
N CYS A 147 1.62 -2.81 -7.89
CA CYS A 147 0.85 -2.80 -6.64
C CYS A 147 0.49 -4.22 -6.19
N ASN A 148 -0.10 -5.00 -7.10
CA ASN A 148 -0.40 -6.40 -6.86
C ASN A 148 0.87 -7.22 -6.57
N GLN A 149 1.95 -6.94 -7.28
CA GLN A 149 3.21 -7.66 -7.10
C GLN A 149 3.82 -7.41 -5.71
N VAL A 150 3.90 -6.17 -5.25
CA VAL A 150 4.37 -5.85 -3.88
C VAL A 150 3.49 -6.51 -2.84
N PHE A 151 2.16 -6.40 -2.98
CA PHE A 151 1.22 -6.98 -2.06
C PHE A 151 1.35 -8.51 -2.01
N TYR A 152 1.52 -9.17 -3.17
CA TYR A 152 1.76 -10.60 -3.25
C TYR A 152 3.06 -11.00 -2.54
N HIS A 153 4.16 -10.28 -2.75
CA HIS A 153 5.44 -10.55 -2.09
C HIS A 153 5.35 -10.39 -0.57
N PHE A 154 4.65 -9.37 -0.06
CA PHE A 154 4.43 -9.19 1.38
C PHE A 154 3.68 -10.37 1.99
N LEU A 155 2.60 -10.80 1.35
CA LEU A 155 1.79 -11.93 1.81
C LEU A 155 2.55 -13.25 1.71
N HIS A 156 3.27 -13.49 0.61
CA HIS A 156 4.10 -14.67 0.44
C HIS A 156 5.21 -14.75 1.51
N TRP A 157 5.88 -13.63 1.79
CA TRP A 157 6.89 -13.56 2.84
C TRP A 157 6.30 -13.85 4.23
N ARG A 158 5.12 -13.30 4.52
CA ARG A 158 4.36 -13.59 5.73
C ARG A 158 4.13 -15.09 5.90
N GLU A 159 3.56 -15.73 4.91
CA GLU A 159 3.27 -17.17 4.95
C GLU A 159 4.54 -18.03 5.13
N THR A 160 5.65 -17.56 4.59
CA THR A 160 6.91 -18.30 4.60
C THR A 160 7.70 -18.13 5.89
N TYR A 161 7.71 -16.93 6.48
CA TYR A 161 8.65 -16.56 7.53
C TYR A 161 8.03 -16.02 8.81
N LYS A 162 6.85 -15.39 8.74
CA LYS A 162 6.25 -14.69 9.90
C LYS A 162 4.72 -14.67 9.81
N ALA A 163 4.08 -15.80 10.07
CA ALA A 163 2.64 -16.00 9.90
C ALA A 163 1.74 -15.04 10.72
N ASP A 164 2.23 -14.47 11.82
CA ASP A 164 1.53 -13.50 12.66
C ASP A 164 1.61 -12.05 12.16
N MET A 165 2.50 -11.75 11.18
CA MET A 165 2.61 -10.42 10.56
C MET A 165 1.28 -10.00 9.93
N LYS A 166 0.84 -8.76 10.20
CA LYS A 166 -0.34 -8.17 9.56
C LYS A 166 0.07 -7.50 8.26
N VAL A 167 -0.58 -7.89 7.17
CA VAL A 167 -0.27 -7.39 5.82
C VAL A 167 -1.51 -6.86 5.16
N GLY A 168 -1.41 -5.66 4.61
CA GLY A 168 -2.45 -5.03 3.81
C GLY A 168 -1.93 -4.21 2.66
N PHE A 169 -2.83 -3.82 1.79
CA PHE A 169 -2.55 -2.90 0.70
C PHE A 169 -3.70 -1.90 0.55
N VAL A 170 -3.36 -0.64 0.37
CA VAL A 170 -4.32 0.46 0.25
C VAL A 170 -4.08 1.18 -1.07
N HIS A 171 -5.05 1.17 -1.94
CA HIS A 171 -5.06 2.07 -3.09
C HIS A 171 -5.64 3.42 -2.70
N ILE A 172 -4.95 4.46 -3.10
CA ILE A 172 -5.36 5.86 -2.92
C ILE A 172 -5.64 6.51 -4.28
N PRO A 173 -6.60 7.46 -4.37
CA PRO A 173 -6.76 8.29 -5.56
C PRO A 173 -5.50 9.10 -5.87
N ILE A 174 -5.43 9.63 -7.09
CA ILE A 174 -4.42 10.61 -7.47
C ILE A 174 -4.62 11.93 -6.71
N LEU A 175 -3.57 12.74 -6.68
CA LEU A 175 -3.60 14.07 -6.04
C LEU A 175 -4.08 15.16 -6.99
N PRO A 176 -4.60 16.31 -6.48
CA PRO A 176 -5.10 17.41 -7.30
C PRO A 176 -4.08 17.91 -8.34
N GLU A 177 -2.80 18.01 -7.98
CA GLU A 177 -1.74 18.45 -8.90
C GLU A 177 -1.53 17.51 -10.09
N GLN A 178 -1.85 16.21 -9.94
CA GLN A 178 -1.78 15.24 -11.03
C GLN A 178 -2.95 15.41 -11.99
N VAL A 179 -4.15 15.77 -11.48
CA VAL A 179 -5.32 16.10 -12.30
C VAL A 179 -5.01 17.32 -13.17
N ILE A 180 -4.56 18.40 -12.56
CA ILE A 180 -4.24 19.65 -13.27
C ILE A 180 -3.21 19.43 -14.39
N LYS A 181 -2.20 18.60 -14.11
CA LYS A 181 -1.04 18.47 -15.00
C LYS A 181 -1.18 17.37 -16.05
N TYR A 182 -1.84 16.25 -15.71
CA TYR A 182 -1.80 15.05 -16.55
C TYR A 182 -3.16 14.43 -16.88
N TRP A 183 -4.14 14.53 -15.96
CA TRP A 183 -5.41 13.78 -16.09
C TRP A 183 -6.63 14.59 -15.70
N PRO A 184 -7.00 15.63 -16.46
CA PRO A 184 -8.02 16.63 -16.07
C PRO A 184 -9.42 16.04 -15.78
N GLU A 185 -9.74 14.89 -16.34
CA GLU A 185 -11.05 14.23 -16.15
C GLU A 185 -11.02 13.14 -15.05
N SER A 186 -9.89 12.96 -14.38
CA SER A 186 -9.78 11.90 -13.35
C SER A 186 -10.28 12.38 -11.99
N PRO A 187 -11.01 11.53 -11.24
CA PRO A 187 -11.29 11.82 -9.84
C PRO A 187 -9.99 11.86 -9.03
N PHE A 188 -10.00 12.60 -7.95
CA PHE A 188 -8.83 12.77 -7.07
C PHE A 188 -9.24 12.87 -5.60
N MET A 189 -8.25 12.81 -4.72
CA MET A 189 -8.43 13.07 -3.28
C MET A 189 -7.36 14.06 -2.81
N PRO A 190 -7.73 15.10 -2.02
CA PRO A 190 -6.74 16.01 -1.44
C PRO A 190 -5.72 15.29 -0.57
N MET A 191 -4.48 15.79 -0.58
CA MET A 191 -3.37 15.24 0.20
C MET A 191 -3.75 15.06 1.67
N GLU A 192 -4.38 16.07 2.29
CA GLU A 192 -4.70 16.02 3.72
C GLU A 192 -5.73 14.94 4.05
N MET A 193 -6.76 14.78 3.23
CA MET A 193 -7.74 13.69 3.40
C MET A 193 -7.09 12.32 3.24
N THR A 194 -6.18 12.17 2.28
CA THR A 194 -5.44 10.92 2.07
C THR A 194 -4.51 10.62 3.24
N ARG A 195 -3.81 11.61 3.77
CA ARG A 195 -2.95 11.48 4.97
C ARG A 195 -3.76 11.07 6.19
N GLN A 196 -4.90 11.73 6.41
CA GLN A 196 -5.81 11.39 7.51
C GLN A 196 -6.30 9.95 7.41
N ALA A 197 -6.75 9.51 6.23
CA ALA A 197 -7.18 8.14 5.98
C ALA A 197 -6.11 7.12 6.36
N LEU A 198 -4.90 7.29 5.83
CA LEU A 198 -3.80 6.36 6.08
C LEU A 198 -3.37 6.37 7.56
N SER A 199 -3.36 7.54 8.19
CA SER A 199 -3.04 7.65 9.62
C SER A 199 -4.05 6.89 10.49
N LEU A 200 -5.35 6.99 10.19
CA LEU A 200 -6.39 6.25 10.89
C LEU A 200 -6.24 4.74 10.71
N ILE A 201 -6.00 4.28 9.48
CA ILE A 201 -5.77 2.86 9.19
C ILE A 201 -4.56 2.33 9.96
N ILE A 202 -3.42 3.01 9.85
CA ILE A 202 -2.15 2.59 10.47
C ILE A 202 -2.28 2.59 11.99
N SER A 203 -2.78 3.68 12.58
CA SER A 203 -2.94 3.79 14.03
C SER A 203 -3.90 2.74 14.58
N ARG A 204 -5.01 2.46 13.88
CA ARG A 204 -5.96 1.42 14.29
C ARG A 204 -5.32 0.03 14.29
N GLN A 205 -4.55 -0.32 13.25
CA GLN A 205 -3.86 -1.61 13.20
C GLN A 205 -2.81 -1.74 14.32
N ILE A 206 -2.08 -0.67 14.62
CA ILE A 206 -1.12 -0.63 15.73
C ILE A 206 -1.83 -0.88 17.07
N GLN A 207 -2.93 -0.17 17.32
CA GLN A 207 -3.71 -0.30 18.57
C GLN A 207 -4.26 -1.72 18.79
N ILE A 208 -4.67 -2.40 17.71
CA ILE A 208 -5.21 -3.75 17.81
C ILE A 208 -4.10 -4.77 18.06
N VAL A 209 -2.95 -4.62 17.39
CA VAL A 209 -1.81 -5.55 17.52
C VAL A 209 -1.09 -5.36 18.86
N GLU A 210 -1.05 -4.14 19.36
CA GLU A 210 -0.42 -3.78 20.63
C GLU A 210 -1.42 -3.06 21.56
N PRO A 211 -2.41 -3.79 22.08
CA PRO A 211 -3.36 -3.17 22.99
C PRO A 211 -2.61 -2.66 24.22
N LYS A 212 -2.62 -1.34 24.43
CA LYS A 212 -2.16 -0.79 25.72
C LYS A 212 -3.09 -1.36 26.77
N TYR A 213 -2.54 -2.09 27.73
CA TYR A 213 -3.27 -2.47 28.93
C TYR A 213 -3.70 -1.17 29.60
N VAL A 214 -5.01 -0.92 29.60
CA VAL A 214 -5.65 0.17 30.34
C VAL A 214 -5.75 -0.25 31.80
#